data_297217d0ee7c01cad952f7971505897d
#
_entry.id   297217d0ee7c01cad952f7971505897d
#
_cell.length_a   1.000
_cell.length_b   1.000
_cell.length_c   1.000
_cell.angle_alpha   90.00
_cell.angle_beta   90.00
_cell.angle_gamma   90.00
#
_symmetry.space_group_name_H-M   'P 1'
#
loop_
_entity.id
_entity.type
_entity.pdbx_description
1 polymer ?
#
loop_
_entity_poly.entity_id
_entity_poly.type
_entity_poly.pdbx_seq_one_letter_code
_entity_poly.pdbx_strand_id
1 'polypeptide(L)'
;GVPLKSHGARGLPRLLRHRGKTRKIKGTINERRGRFNDVPSIHDRPRSAENRSWFGHWEGDTVRGKTGHSALVTLVDRKSRYLLSKRTANAKADTVRDVMIELLGALPANRVRTVTPDRGREFARYRELAERLNTKVFFPDPHAPQQRGTNENTNGLIREYFPKNTDLDLQSDQEIETYIEQLNNRPRKVLGWKTPSEVFMGKKLHLS
;
A
#
# COMPACT_ATOMS: atom_id res chain seq x y z
N GLY A 1 -11.81 24.91 33.81
CA GLY A 1 -11.87 23.98 32.70
C GLY A 1 -10.61 23.14 32.66
N VAL A 2 -10.75 21.81 32.64
CA VAL A 2 -9.60 20.91 32.55
C VAL A 2 -8.96 21.07 31.16
N PRO A 3 -7.64 21.24 31.04
CA PRO A 3 -6.99 21.47 29.75
C PRO A 3 -7.29 20.35 28.77
N LEU A 4 -7.63 20.70 27.54
CA LEU A 4 -7.93 19.76 26.43
C LEU A 4 -6.88 18.65 26.28
N LYS A 5 -5.62 18.90 26.65
CA LYS A 5 -4.53 17.90 26.64
C LYS A 5 -4.76 16.71 27.57
N SER A 6 -5.38 16.90 28.73
CA SER A 6 -5.61 15.82 29.68
C SER A 6 -6.80 14.95 29.29
N HIS A 7 -7.83 15.53 28.67
CA HIS A 7 -8.95 14.79 28.09
C HIS A 7 -8.52 14.02 26.85
N GLY A 8 -7.71 14.63 26.01
CA GLY A 8 -7.16 14.00 24.81
C GLY A 8 -6.29 12.77 25.07
N ALA A 9 -5.65 12.67 26.22
CA ALA A 9 -4.82 11.51 26.55
C ALA A 9 -5.65 10.30 27.03
N ARG A 10 -6.88 10.48 27.48
CA ARG A 10 -7.70 9.41 28.11
C ARG A 10 -9.02 9.10 27.41
N GLY A 11 -9.50 9.95 26.51
CA GLY A 11 -10.82 9.85 25.87
C GLY A 11 -10.77 9.63 24.35
N LEU A 12 -11.53 10.44 23.62
CA LEU A 12 -11.71 10.36 22.16
C LEU A 12 -10.45 10.11 21.32
N PRO A 13 -9.26 10.68 21.62
CA PRO A 13 -8.05 10.40 20.85
C PRO A 13 -7.62 8.93 20.83
N ARG A 14 -8.00 8.14 21.84
CA ARG A 14 -7.71 6.70 21.85
C ARG A 14 -8.54 5.92 20.84
N LEU A 15 -9.71 6.44 20.49
CA LEU A 15 -10.62 5.89 19.49
C LEU A 15 -10.22 6.30 18.07
N LEU A 16 -9.42 7.37 17.93
CA LEU A 16 -8.93 7.81 16.64
C LEU A 16 -7.73 6.97 16.18
N ARG A 17 -7.65 6.71 14.89
CA ARG A 17 -6.59 5.93 14.25
C ARG A 17 -5.17 6.37 14.66
N HIS A 18 -4.93 7.65 14.80
CA HIS A 18 -3.64 8.21 15.21
C HIS A 18 -3.49 8.43 16.72
N ARG A 19 -4.49 8.10 17.52
CA ARG A 19 -4.48 8.22 19.00
C ARG A 19 -3.97 9.55 19.52
N GLY A 20 -4.25 10.65 18.82
CA GLY A 20 -3.80 12.00 19.17
C GLY A 20 -2.28 12.25 19.02
N LYS A 21 -1.54 11.38 18.37
CA LYS A 21 -0.10 11.58 18.11
C LYS A 21 0.11 12.71 17.11
N THR A 22 0.84 13.73 17.53
CA THR A 22 1.34 14.77 16.62
C THR A 22 2.47 14.21 15.75
N ARG A 23 2.51 14.62 14.48
CA ARG A 23 3.58 14.25 13.56
C ARG A 23 4.89 14.89 14.04
N LYS A 24 5.86 14.07 14.47
CA LYS A 24 7.21 14.57 14.75
C LYS A 24 7.90 14.88 13.43
N ILE A 25 8.45 16.07 13.29
CA ILE A 25 9.35 16.41 12.19
C ILE A 25 10.61 15.55 12.38
N LYS A 26 10.88 14.65 11.42
CA LYS A 26 12.10 13.86 11.43
C LYS A 26 13.27 14.78 11.10
N GLY A 27 14.26 14.83 11.99
CA GLY A 27 15.58 15.38 11.66
C GLY A 27 16.20 14.59 10.50
N THR A 28 17.15 15.21 9.83
CA THR A 28 17.86 14.66 8.66
C THR A 28 18.56 13.35 9.05
N ILE A 29 17.97 12.22 8.68
CA ILE A 29 18.59 10.91 8.88
C ILE A 29 19.34 10.60 7.59
N ASN A 30 20.67 10.49 7.67
CA ASN A 30 21.49 9.97 6.59
C ASN A 30 21.06 8.53 6.26
N GLU A 31 20.40 8.35 5.14
CA GLU A 31 19.87 7.06 4.74
C GLU A 31 20.99 6.17 4.20
N ARG A 32 21.36 5.16 4.99
CA ARG A 32 22.27 4.08 4.57
C ARG A 32 21.55 2.96 3.81
N ARG A 33 20.26 3.12 3.49
CA ARG A 33 19.48 2.13 2.73
C ARG A 33 19.89 2.19 1.28
N GLY A 34 20.16 1.02 0.69
CA GLY A 34 20.74 0.84 -0.64
C GLY A 34 20.19 1.83 -1.66
N ARG A 35 21.10 2.62 -2.23
CA ARG A 35 20.75 3.57 -3.28
C ARG A 35 20.41 2.77 -4.53
N PHE A 36 19.15 2.81 -4.94
CA PHE A 36 18.80 2.51 -6.32
C PHE A 36 19.34 3.68 -7.15
N ASN A 37 20.53 3.52 -7.68
CA ASN A 37 21.07 4.43 -8.66
C ASN A 37 20.47 4.04 -10.02
N ASP A 38 20.12 5.02 -10.83
CA ASP A 38 19.64 4.80 -12.21
C ASP A 38 18.34 3.97 -12.29
N VAL A 39 17.32 4.40 -11.57
CA VAL A 39 15.96 3.85 -11.65
C VAL A 39 15.01 4.84 -12.33
N PRO A 40 13.98 4.36 -13.05
CA PRO A 40 12.98 5.24 -13.66
C PRO A 40 12.33 6.16 -12.63
N SER A 41 12.35 7.45 -12.93
CA SER A 41 11.84 8.49 -12.02
C SER A 41 10.32 8.52 -12.01
N ILE A 42 9.74 8.84 -10.85
CA ILE A 42 8.30 9.09 -10.73
C ILE A 42 7.84 10.26 -11.60
N HIS A 43 8.74 11.18 -11.95
CA HIS A 43 8.43 12.34 -12.81
C HIS A 43 8.17 11.95 -14.26
N ASP A 44 8.65 10.76 -14.69
CA ASP A 44 8.41 10.20 -16.02
C ASP A 44 7.10 9.40 -16.08
N ARG A 45 6.38 9.32 -14.96
CA ARG A 45 5.14 8.57 -14.84
C ARG A 45 4.03 9.26 -15.64
N PRO A 46 3.16 8.49 -16.35
CA PRO A 46 2.06 9.06 -17.12
C PRO A 46 1.16 9.98 -16.29
N ARG A 47 0.72 11.10 -16.89
CA ARG A 47 -0.20 12.05 -16.25
C ARG A 47 -1.49 11.39 -15.74
N SER A 48 -1.94 10.32 -16.40
CA SER A 48 -3.10 9.53 -15.96
C SER A 48 -2.90 8.85 -14.59
N ALA A 49 -1.66 8.55 -14.23
CA ALA A 49 -1.32 8.07 -12.89
C ALA A 49 -1.35 9.21 -11.87
N GLU A 50 -0.91 10.43 -12.25
CA GLU A 50 -0.88 11.57 -11.34
C GLU A 50 -2.30 12.04 -10.99
N ASN A 51 -3.13 12.30 -12.00
CA ASN A 51 -4.51 12.77 -11.84
C ASN A 51 -5.49 11.65 -11.53
N ARG A 52 -5.01 10.38 -11.44
CA ARG A 52 -5.83 9.19 -11.14
C ARG A 52 -7.00 9.00 -12.09
N SER A 53 -6.87 9.42 -13.34
CA SER A 53 -7.95 9.32 -14.32
C SER A 53 -8.16 7.89 -14.83
N TRP A 54 -7.12 7.06 -14.85
CA TRP A 54 -7.18 5.68 -15.34
C TRP A 54 -6.87 4.67 -14.24
N PHE A 55 -7.45 3.48 -14.38
CA PHE A 55 -7.11 2.31 -13.56
C PHE A 55 -5.77 1.71 -13.99
N GLY A 56 -5.20 0.86 -13.13
CA GLY A 56 -4.01 0.09 -13.46
C GLY A 56 -2.71 0.80 -13.12
N HIS A 57 -2.76 1.91 -12.39
CA HIS A 57 -1.60 2.56 -11.81
C HIS A 57 -1.47 2.17 -10.34
N TRP A 58 -0.56 1.25 -10.05
CA TRP A 58 -0.42 0.63 -8.74
C TRP A 58 0.68 1.25 -7.89
N GLU A 59 0.44 1.43 -6.61
CA GLU A 59 1.47 1.70 -5.61
C GLU A 59 1.78 0.39 -4.86
N GLY A 60 3.07 -0.01 -4.84
CA GLY A 60 3.52 -1.24 -4.20
C GLY A 60 4.23 -0.98 -2.88
N ASP A 61 4.02 -1.83 -1.86
CA ASP A 61 4.71 -1.78 -0.57
C ASP A 61 4.75 -3.15 0.11
N THR A 62 5.47 -3.22 1.22
CA THR A 62 5.44 -4.37 2.11
C THR A 62 5.02 -3.95 3.52
N VAL A 63 4.07 -4.66 4.10
CA VAL A 63 3.67 -4.50 5.49
C VAL A 63 4.30 -5.63 6.29
N ARG A 64 5.40 -5.31 6.98
CA ARG A 64 6.13 -6.29 7.79
C ARG A 64 5.40 -6.53 9.10
N GLY A 65 5.29 -7.79 9.48
CA GLY A 65 4.86 -8.24 10.79
C GLY A 65 6.01 -8.23 11.80
N LYS A 66 6.16 -9.31 12.53
CA LYS A 66 7.29 -9.58 13.43
C LYS A 66 8.59 -9.66 12.64
N THR A 67 9.67 -9.14 13.21
CA THR A 67 10.99 -9.13 12.55
C THR A 67 11.47 -10.54 12.23
N GLY A 68 11.95 -10.77 11.02
CA GLY A 68 12.48 -12.06 10.56
C GLY A 68 11.43 -13.05 10.05
N HIS A 69 10.15 -12.68 10.10
CA HIS A 69 9.00 -13.49 9.67
C HIS A 69 8.38 -12.97 8.38
N SER A 70 7.19 -13.49 8.07
CA SER A 70 6.41 -13.12 6.89
C SER A 70 6.10 -11.63 6.80
N ALA A 71 5.78 -11.21 5.59
CA ALA A 71 5.29 -9.87 5.27
C ALA A 71 4.05 -9.97 4.38
N LEU A 72 3.25 -8.92 4.32
CA LEU A 72 2.23 -8.74 3.29
C LEU A 72 2.81 -7.88 2.17
N VAL A 73 2.80 -8.38 0.96
CA VAL A 73 2.99 -7.57 -0.23
C VAL A 73 1.66 -6.88 -0.52
N THR A 74 1.67 -5.58 -0.71
CA THR A 74 0.47 -4.78 -0.95
C THR A 74 0.59 -4.00 -2.24
N LEU A 75 -0.48 -4.01 -3.02
CA LEU A 75 -0.60 -3.29 -4.28
C LEU A 75 -1.93 -2.53 -4.26
N VAL A 76 -1.88 -1.22 -4.36
CA VAL A 76 -3.07 -0.36 -4.31
C VAL A 76 -3.25 0.39 -5.61
N ASP A 77 -4.39 0.22 -6.27
CA ASP A 77 -4.74 1.01 -7.45
C ASP A 77 -5.00 2.47 -7.05
N ARG A 78 -4.32 3.39 -7.70
CA ARG A 78 -4.36 4.83 -7.36
C ARG A 78 -5.72 5.46 -7.56
N LYS A 79 -6.49 5.01 -8.54
CA LYS A 79 -7.82 5.54 -8.85
C LYS A 79 -8.88 5.01 -7.90
N SER A 80 -9.03 3.70 -7.84
CA SER A 80 -10.09 3.03 -7.09
C SER A 80 -9.78 2.80 -5.61
N ARG A 81 -8.52 2.89 -5.20
CA ARG A 81 -8.05 2.45 -3.87
C ARG A 81 -8.19 0.94 -3.65
N TYR A 82 -8.46 0.19 -4.70
CA TYR A 82 -8.56 -1.26 -4.63
C TYR A 82 -7.24 -1.88 -4.22
N LEU A 83 -7.29 -2.74 -3.23
CA LEU A 83 -6.13 -3.36 -2.61
C LEU A 83 -6.03 -4.82 -3.05
N LEU A 84 -4.89 -5.19 -3.61
CA LEU A 84 -4.43 -6.56 -3.71
C LEU A 84 -3.37 -6.78 -2.64
N SER A 85 -3.43 -7.90 -1.95
CA SER A 85 -2.40 -8.26 -0.98
C SER A 85 -2.27 -9.76 -0.86
N LYS A 86 -1.05 -10.22 -0.63
CA LYS A 86 -0.76 -11.61 -0.35
C LYS A 86 0.39 -11.72 0.64
N ARG A 87 0.32 -12.71 1.51
CA ARG A 87 1.41 -13.03 2.42
C ARG A 87 2.58 -13.62 1.65
N THR A 88 3.78 -13.27 2.08
CA THR A 88 5.04 -13.84 1.59
C THR A 88 5.88 -14.31 2.79
N ALA A 89 6.55 -15.43 2.66
CA ALA A 89 7.36 -16.01 3.73
C ALA A 89 8.50 -15.09 4.22
N ASN A 90 8.92 -14.16 3.37
CA ASN A 90 9.96 -13.18 3.71
C ASN A 90 9.86 -11.97 2.78
N ALA A 91 10.56 -10.89 3.11
CA ALA A 91 10.62 -9.68 2.28
C ALA A 91 11.88 -9.64 1.38
N LYS A 92 12.31 -10.78 0.83
CA LYS A 92 13.39 -10.82 -0.16
C LYS A 92 12.87 -10.39 -1.53
N ALA A 93 13.75 -9.80 -2.34
CA ALA A 93 13.38 -9.22 -3.63
C ALA A 93 12.75 -10.23 -4.61
N ASP A 94 13.28 -11.46 -4.65
CA ASP A 94 12.74 -12.50 -5.53
C ASP A 94 11.31 -12.90 -5.12
N THR A 95 11.09 -13.11 -3.81
CA THR A 95 9.78 -13.51 -3.29
C THR A 95 8.73 -12.40 -3.46
N VAL A 96 9.11 -11.15 -3.21
CA VAL A 96 8.22 -9.99 -3.39
C VAL A 96 7.87 -9.82 -4.87
N ARG A 97 8.85 -9.94 -5.79
CA ARG A 97 8.61 -9.93 -7.23
C ARG A 97 7.60 -11.00 -7.65
N ASP A 98 7.78 -12.24 -7.20
CA ASP A 98 6.93 -13.35 -7.61
C ASP A 98 5.49 -13.16 -7.14
N VAL A 99 5.28 -12.70 -5.92
CA VAL A 99 3.96 -12.35 -5.40
C VAL A 99 3.33 -11.19 -6.18
N MET A 100 4.09 -10.16 -6.55
CA MET A 100 3.57 -9.06 -7.36
C MET A 100 3.18 -9.53 -8.77
N ILE A 101 3.98 -10.41 -9.38
CA ILE A 101 3.66 -11.01 -10.69
C ILE A 101 2.38 -11.84 -10.60
N GLU A 102 2.21 -12.64 -9.57
CA GLU A 102 1.00 -13.44 -9.34
C GLU A 102 -0.23 -12.55 -9.21
N LEU A 103 -0.19 -11.56 -8.31
CA LEU A 103 -1.33 -10.68 -8.03
C LEU A 103 -1.74 -9.83 -9.25
N LEU A 104 -0.77 -9.24 -9.94
CA LEU A 104 -1.05 -8.38 -11.09
C LEU A 104 -1.31 -9.19 -12.36
N GLY A 105 -0.64 -10.33 -12.53
CA GLY A 105 -0.81 -11.22 -13.69
C GLY A 105 -2.20 -11.85 -13.77
N ALA A 106 -2.93 -11.94 -12.65
CA ALA A 106 -4.31 -12.37 -12.61
C ALA A 106 -5.30 -11.32 -13.15
N LEU A 107 -4.85 -10.08 -13.37
CA LEU A 107 -5.70 -8.99 -13.87
C LEU A 107 -5.62 -8.88 -15.40
N PRO A 108 -6.68 -8.35 -16.04
CA PRO A 108 -6.61 -7.97 -17.44
C PRO A 108 -5.49 -6.95 -17.72
N ALA A 109 -4.81 -7.05 -18.85
CA ALA A 109 -3.65 -6.20 -19.19
C ALA A 109 -3.94 -4.69 -19.10
N ASN A 110 -5.16 -4.25 -19.43
CA ASN A 110 -5.56 -2.85 -19.30
C ASN A 110 -5.69 -2.37 -17.84
N ARG A 111 -5.59 -3.27 -16.88
CA ARG A 111 -5.58 -3.00 -15.42
C ARG A 111 -4.17 -3.03 -14.83
N VAL A 112 -3.11 -3.22 -15.65
CA VAL A 112 -1.71 -3.23 -15.20
C VAL A 112 -0.89 -2.32 -16.11
N ARG A 113 -0.86 -1.03 -15.79
CA ARG A 113 -0.19 0.01 -16.61
C ARG A 113 1.15 0.44 -16.06
N THR A 114 1.19 0.74 -14.76
CA THR A 114 2.42 1.13 -14.07
C THR A 114 2.42 0.63 -12.63
N VAL A 115 3.61 0.40 -12.09
CA VAL A 115 3.83 0.11 -10.68
C VAL A 115 4.76 1.15 -10.09
N THR A 116 4.42 1.69 -8.91
CA THR A 116 5.27 2.63 -8.17
C THR A 116 5.54 2.04 -6.78
N PRO A 117 6.60 1.22 -6.63
CA PRO A 117 7.01 0.71 -5.33
C PRO A 117 7.75 1.78 -4.51
N ASP A 118 8.11 1.47 -3.27
CA ASP A 118 9.07 2.29 -2.55
C ASP A 118 10.52 1.99 -2.99
N ARG A 119 11.49 2.68 -2.38
CA ARG A 119 12.92 2.46 -2.66
C ARG A 119 13.52 1.38 -1.73
N GLY A 120 12.70 0.45 -1.26
CA GLY A 120 13.13 -0.68 -0.44
C GLY A 120 13.90 -1.73 -1.27
N ARG A 121 14.87 -2.40 -0.64
CA ARG A 121 15.66 -3.47 -1.28
C ARG A 121 14.80 -4.63 -1.77
N GLU A 122 13.64 -4.82 -1.19
CA GLU A 122 12.64 -5.81 -1.58
C GLU A 122 12.09 -5.60 -2.99
N PHE A 123 12.27 -4.41 -3.58
CA PHE A 123 11.87 -4.11 -4.95
C PHE A 123 13.04 -4.09 -5.95
N ALA A 124 14.20 -4.63 -5.57
CA ALA A 124 15.40 -4.64 -6.43
C ALA A 124 15.20 -5.41 -7.75
N ARG A 125 14.25 -6.35 -7.80
CA ARG A 125 13.91 -7.11 -9.01
C ARG A 125 12.84 -6.45 -9.91
N TYR A 126 12.70 -5.14 -9.81
CA TYR A 126 11.68 -4.39 -10.55
C TYR A 126 11.76 -4.52 -12.07
N ARG A 127 12.97 -4.74 -12.64
CA ARG A 127 13.17 -4.92 -14.09
C ARG A 127 12.50 -6.21 -14.56
N GLU A 128 12.70 -7.30 -13.83
CA GLU A 128 12.07 -8.59 -14.10
C GLU A 128 10.54 -8.51 -13.95
N LEU A 129 10.05 -7.78 -12.95
CA LEU A 129 8.63 -7.49 -12.78
C LEU A 129 8.06 -6.75 -14.00
N ALA A 130 8.75 -5.68 -14.43
CA ALA A 130 8.35 -4.86 -15.57
C ALA A 130 8.26 -5.68 -16.87
N GLU A 131 9.26 -6.50 -17.11
CA GLU A 131 9.35 -7.39 -18.28
C GLU A 131 8.24 -8.45 -18.29
N ARG A 132 8.08 -9.18 -17.16
CA ARG A 132 7.10 -10.27 -17.05
C ARG A 132 5.66 -9.80 -17.18
N LEU A 133 5.34 -8.59 -16.71
CA LEU A 133 4.00 -8.00 -16.77
C LEU A 133 3.81 -7.03 -17.94
N ASN A 134 4.82 -6.84 -18.78
CA ASN A 134 4.83 -5.82 -19.82
C ASN A 134 4.33 -4.45 -19.30
N THR A 135 4.88 -4.03 -18.17
CA THR A 135 4.48 -2.80 -17.46
C THR A 135 5.68 -1.90 -17.22
N LYS A 136 5.42 -0.65 -16.79
CA LYS A 136 6.48 0.30 -16.43
C LYS A 136 6.54 0.46 -14.91
N VAL A 137 7.75 0.53 -14.36
CA VAL A 137 7.98 0.75 -12.94
C VAL A 137 8.65 2.10 -12.75
N PHE A 138 8.15 2.90 -11.80
CA PHE A 138 8.67 4.23 -11.49
C PHE A 138 8.91 4.33 -9.99
N PHE A 139 9.97 5.02 -9.59
CA PHE A 139 10.33 5.16 -8.19
C PHE A 139 10.16 6.60 -7.70
N PRO A 140 9.66 6.78 -6.46
CA PRO A 140 9.55 8.11 -5.85
C PRO A 140 10.93 8.69 -5.59
N ASP A 141 10.97 10.00 -5.43
CA ASP A 141 12.19 10.67 -4.98
C ASP A 141 12.59 10.18 -3.58
N PRO A 142 13.89 10.21 -3.26
CA PRO A 142 14.34 9.95 -1.91
C PRO A 142 13.62 10.88 -0.91
N HIS A 143 13.18 10.33 0.21
CA HIS A 143 12.50 11.06 1.29
C HIS A 143 11.17 11.77 0.93
N ALA A 144 10.52 11.40 -0.18
CA ALA A 144 9.25 11.97 -0.65
C ALA A 144 8.04 11.03 -0.43
N PRO A 145 7.66 10.67 0.81
CA PRO A 145 6.56 9.75 1.08
C PRO A 145 5.21 10.25 0.54
N GLN A 146 5.04 11.58 0.44
CA GLN A 146 3.81 12.20 -0.10
C GLN A 146 3.52 11.79 -1.55
N GLN A 147 4.54 11.39 -2.32
CA GLN A 147 4.37 10.91 -3.69
C GLN A 147 3.65 9.55 -3.76
N ARG A 148 3.53 8.85 -2.62
CA ARG A 148 2.88 7.54 -2.45
C ARG A 148 1.79 7.56 -1.37
N GLY A 149 1.07 8.68 -1.25
CA GLY A 149 0.05 8.88 -0.22
C GLY A 149 -1.10 7.88 -0.24
N THR A 150 -1.39 7.22 -1.38
CA THR A 150 -2.40 6.16 -1.46
C THR A 150 -1.98 4.97 -0.61
N ASN A 151 -0.74 4.56 -0.75
CA ASN A 151 -0.18 3.40 -0.07
C ASN A 151 -0.01 3.67 1.43
N GLU A 152 0.50 4.84 1.81
CA GLU A 152 0.63 5.23 3.22
C GLU A 152 -0.73 5.16 3.94
N ASN A 153 -1.79 5.66 3.31
CA ASN A 153 -3.14 5.58 3.86
C ASN A 153 -3.62 4.13 3.97
N THR A 154 -3.43 3.32 2.94
CA THR A 154 -3.88 1.92 2.91
C THR A 154 -3.12 1.07 3.92
N ASN A 155 -1.81 1.23 4.03
CA ASN A 155 -1.01 0.55 5.05
C ASN A 155 -1.47 0.91 6.47
N GLY A 156 -1.89 2.16 6.67
CA GLY A 156 -2.50 2.56 7.94
C GLY A 156 -3.80 1.81 8.24
N LEU A 157 -4.62 1.49 7.24
CA LEU A 157 -5.84 0.69 7.41
C LEU A 157 -5.52 -0.79 7.64
N ILE A 158 -4.56 -1.34 6.91
CA ILE A 158 -4.07 -2.71 7.14
C ILE A 158 -3.57 -2.86 8.58
N ARG A 159 -2.94 -1.83 9.16
CA ARG A 159 -2.47 -1.83 10.54
C ARG A 159 -3.58 -1.79 11.60
N GLU A 160 -4.83 -1.56 11.22
CA GLU A 160 -5.98 -1.75 12.11
C GLU A 160 -6.22 -3.24 12.40
N TYR A 161 -5.98 -4.12 11.40
CA TYR A 161 -6.10 -5.58 11.52
C TYR A 161 -4.78 -6.24 11.94
N PHE A 162 -3.67 -5.78 11.39
CA PHE A 162 -2.33 -6.29 11.65
C PHE A 162 -1.45 -5.21 12.30
N PRO A 163 -1.56 -4.96 13.61
CA PRO A 163 -0.67 -4.04 14.33
C PRO A 163 0.81 -4.36 14.10
N LYS A 164 1.69 -3.40 14.41
CA LYS A 164 3.13 -3.67 14.38
C LYS A 164 3.47 -4.82 15.30
N ASN A 165 4.42 -5.66 14.86
CA ASN A 165 4.86 -6.88 15.55
C ASN A 165 3.82 -8.02 15.57
N THR A 166 2.71 -7.93 14.83
CA THR A 166 1.84 -9.09 14.61
C THR A 166 2.66 -10.20 13.94
N ASP A 167 2.56 -11.40 14.45
CA ASP A 167 3.13 -12.57 13.80
C ASP A 167 2.18 -13.02 12.68
N LEU A 168 2.55 -12.67 11.43
CA LEU A 168 1.73 -13.01 10.26
C LEU A 168 1.78 -14.51 9.92
N ASP A 169 2.74 -15.25 10.46
CA ASP A 169 2.83 -16.69 10.26
C ASP A 169 1.72 -17.45 11.00
N LEU A 170 1.15 -16.83 12.04
CA LEU A 170 0.02 -17.36 12.80
C LEU A 170 -1.34 -17.05 12.16
N GLN A 171 -1.38 -16.24 11.12
CA GLN A 171 -2.62 -15.92 10.40
C GLN A 171 -2.76 -16.86 9.20
N SER A 172 -3.93 -17.41 8.99
CA SER A 172 -4.22 -18.16 7.77
C SER A 172 -4.34 -17.21 6.56
N ASP A 173 -4.06 -17.70 5.37
CA ASP A 173 -4.23 -16.92 4.15
C ASP A 173 -5.70 -16.51 3.96
N GLN A 174 -6.66 -17.38 4.34
CA GLN A 174 -8.09 -17.10 4.32
C GLN A 174 -8.48 -15.93 5.23
N GLU A 175 -7.91 -15.83 6.43
CA GLU A 175 -8.14 -14.68 7.33
C GLU A 175 -7.60 -13.39 6.73
N ILE A 176 -6.41 -13.44 6.15
CA ILE A 176 -5.81 -12.29 5.48
C ILE A 176 -6.69 -11.83 4.31
N GLU A 177 -7.15 -12.74 3.46
CA GLU A 177 -8.05 -12.44 2.34
C GLU A 177 -9.35 -11.81 2.84
N THR A 178 -9.95 -12.35 3.89
CA THR A 178 -11.18 -11.80 4.50
C THR A 178 -10.98 -10.34 4.94
N TYR A 179 -9.87 -10.01 5.58
CA TYR A 179 -9.58 -8.62 5.98
C TYR A 179 -9.33 -7.70 4.77
N ILE A 180 -8.67 -8.20 3.73
CA ILE A 180 -8.46 -7.45 2.49
C ILE A 180 -9.80 -7.16 1.80
N GLU A 181 -10.71 -8.13 1.75
CA GLU A 181 -12.07 -7.95 1.23
C GLU A 181 -12.86 -6.93 2.04
N GLN A 182 -12.81 -6.98 3.36
CA GLN A 182 -13.44 -5.96 4.22
C GLN A 182 -12.93 -4.56 3.90
N LEU A 183 -11.61 -4.40 3.69
CA LEU A 183 -11.02 -3.12 3.31
C LEU A 183 -11.46 -2.65 1.93
N ASN A 184 -11.61 -3.57 0.97
CA ASN A 184 -12.07 -3.28 -0.38
C ASN A 184 -13.58 -2.98 -0.44
N ASN A 185 -14.35 -3.48 0.51
CA ASN A 185 -15.80 -3.26 0.64
C ASN A 185 -16.15 -2.14 1.63
N ARG A 186 -15.16 -1.45 2.18
CA ARG A 186 -15.36 -0.32 3.09
C ARG A 186 -15.55 0.98 2.31
N PRO A 187 -16.68 1.70 2.44
CA PRO A 187 -16.90 2.97 1.74
C PRO A 187 -15.81 4.00 2.02
N ARG A 188 -15.42 4.77 1.01
CA ARG A 188 -14.37 5.80 1.12
C ARG A 188 -14.92 7.17 0.74
N LYS A 189 -14.75 8.15 1.61
CA LYS A 189 -15.15 9.53 1.34
C LYS A 189 -14.52 10.06 0.03
N VAL A 190 -13.24 9.73 -0.22
CA VAL A 190 -12.52 10.14 -1.44
C VAL A 190 -13.08 9.52 -2.73
N LEU A 191 -13.89 8.48 -2.63
CA LEU A 191 -14.57 7.81 -3.74
C LEU A 191 -16.07 8.19 -3.81
N GLY A 192 -16.49 9.27 -3.14
CA GLY A 192 -17.89 9.64 -3.05
C GLY A 192 -18.73 8.61 -2.29
N TRP A 193 -18.16 8.02 -1.23
CA TRP A 193 -18.75 6.98 -0.39
C TRP A 193 -18.94 5.61 -1.07
N LYS A 194 -18.44 5.46 -2.30
CA LYS A 194 -18.33 4.12 -2.92
C LYS A 194 -17.20 3.32 -2.29
N THR A 195 -17.30 1.99 -2.41
CA THR A 195 -16.24 1.10 -2.01
C THR A 195 -15.16 0.99 -3.09
N PRO A 196 -13.91 0.64 -2.74
CA PRO A 196 -12.87 0.29 -3.71
C PRO A 196 -13.32 -0.77 -4.71
N SER A 197 -14.02 -1.82 -4.25
CA SER A 197 -14.56 -2.89 -5.09
C SER A 197 -15.56 -2.37 -6.11
N GLU A 198 -16.52 -1.54 -5.71
CA GLU A 198 -17.51 -0.95 -6.64
C GLU A 198 -16.83 -0.13 -7.73
N VAL A 199 -15.85 0.69 -7.34
CA VAL A 199 -15.15 1.56 -8.30
C VAL A 199 -14.27 0.73 -9.24
N PHE A 200 -13.55 -0.28 -8.72
CA PHE A 200 -12.62 -1.09 -9.52
C PHE A 200 -13.35 -2.06 -10.44
N MET A 201 -14.38 -2.74 -9.95
CA MET A 201 -15.13 -3.74 -10.71
C MET A 201 -16.21 -3.12 -11.60
N GLY A 202 -16.60 -1.86 -11.37
CA GLY A 202 -17.70 -1.20 -12.08
C GLY A 202 -19.08 -1.76 -11.73
N LYS A 203 -19.18 -2.51 -10.61
CA LYS A 203 -20.44 -3.10 -10.12
C LYS A 203 -20.91 -2.32 -8.89
N LYS A 204 -22.20 -1.98 -8.85
CA LYS A 204 -22.83 -1.52 -7.61
C LYS A 204 -23.00 -2.74 -6.71
N LEU A 205 -22.43 -2.70 -5.51
CA LEU A 205 -22.82 -3.63 -4.45
C LEU A 205 -24.21 -3.15 -3.98
N HIS A 206 -25.25 -3.92 -4.29
CA HIS A 206 -26.54 -3.69 -3.68
C HIS A 206 -26.39 -4.03 -2.18
N LEU A 207 -26.40 -3.01 -1.35
CA LEU A 207 -26.70 -3.17 0.07
C LEU A 207 -28.18 -3.56 0.14
N SER A 208 -28.44 -4.85 0.20
CA SER A 208 -29.77 -5.38 0.58
C SER A 208 -29.94 -5.29 2.08
#